data_0028203816ea28caf56a2b6ee505a91e
#
_entry.id   0028203816ea28caf56a2b6ee505a91e
#
_cell.length_a   1.000
_cell.length_b   1.000
_cell.length_c   1.000
_cell.angle_alpha   90.00
_cell.angle_beta   90.00
_cell.angle_gamma   90.00
#
_symmetry.space_group_name_H-M   'P 1'
#
loop_
_entity.id
_entity.type
_entity.pdbx_description
1 polymer ?
#
loop_
_entity_poly.entity_id
_entity_poly.type
_entity_poly.pdbx_seq_one_letter_code
_entity_poly.pdbx_strand_id
1 'polypeptide(L)'
;MFRPGCLEHYVLKCLRNDPDFVPELDFVMEKDGRIIGQNIFVRTVIKADDGRDIPIMTMGPICIAPELKRQGYGKILLDYSLEKATELGCGAICFEGNILFYGKSGFTCASEYGIRYHGLPEGEDASFFLCKELIPGYLDGITGEYATPKGYFACDENPEDFAAYEATFPYKEKIKLPGQLI
;
A
#
# COMPACT_ATOMS: atom_id res chain seq x y z
N MET A 1 8.73 9.24 3.23
CA MET A 1 9.72 8.19 2.92
C MET A 1 9.58 7.11 3.96
N PHE A 2 9.10 5.93 3.58
CA PHE A 2 8.94 4.83 4.52
C PHE A 2 10.30 4.36 5.04
N ARG A 3 10.52 4.46 6.35
CA ARG A 3 11.71 3.90 6.98
C ARG A 3 11.49 2.41 7.18
N PRO A 4 12.31 1.52 6.59
CA PRO A 4 12.07 0.09 6.62
C PRO A 4 11.98 -0.48 8.03
N GLY A 5 10.90 -1.22 8.28
CA GLY A 5 10.80 -2.15 9.41
C GLY A 5 10.38 -1.57 10.74
N CYS A 6 9.79 -0.36 10.79
CA CYS A 6 9.55 0.26 12.08
C CYS A 6 8.31 1.13 12.21
N LEU A 7 7.67 1.49 11.11
CA LEU A 7 6.57 2.46 11.12
C LEU A 7 5.22 1.77 10.93
N GLU A 8 5.22 0.64 10.27
CA GLU A 8 4.04 -0.01 9.70
C GLU A 8 2.99 -0.35 10.76
N HIS A 9 3.39 -0.74 11.96
CA HIS A 9 2.47 -1.08 13.04
C HIS A 9 1.70 0.15 13.57
N TYR A 10 2.36 1.33 13.60
CA TYR A 10 1.68 2.58 13.99
C TYR A 10 0.84 3.14 12.86
N VAL A 11 1.35 3.12 11.63
CA VAL A 11 0.59 3.48 10.43
C VAL A 11 -0.69 2.64 10.36
N LEU A 12 -0.60 1.32 10.55
CA LEU A 12 -1.77 0.43 10.58
C LEU A 12 -2.79 0.84 11.66
N LYS A 13 -2.31 1.15 12.88
CA LYS A 13 -3.18 1.66 13.97
C LYS A 13 -3.90 2.94 13.56
N CYS A 14 -3.18 3.88 12.93
CA CYS A 14 -3.76 5.17 12.52
C CYS A 14 -4.76 4.99 11.39
N LEU A 15 -4.41 4.20 10.36
CA LEU A 15 -5.27 3.96 9.22
C LEU A 15 -6.58 3.25 9.58
N ARG A 16 -6.59 2.37 10.58
CA ARG A 16 -7.85 1.75 11.07
C ARG A 16 -8.84 2.75 11.69
N ASN A 17 -8.39 3.95 12.04
CA ASN A 17 -9.23 5.04 12.51
C ASN A 17 -9.47 6.11 11.44
N ASP A 18 -8.94 5.92 10.24
CA ASP A 18 -9.13 6.84 9.11
C ASP A 18 -10.54 6.65 8.52
N PRO A 19 -11.27 7.73 8.17
CA PRO A 19 -12.60 7.62 7.56
C PRO A 19 -12.61 6.89 6.22
N ASP A 20 -11.47 6.87 5.50
CA ASP A 20 -11.33 6.20 4.23
C ASP A 20 -10.86 4.73 4.35
N PHE A 21 -10.64 4.25 5.58
CA PHE A 21 -10.35 2.84 5.83
C PHE A 21 -11.46 1.91 5.32
N VAL A 22 -11.06 0.75 4.79
CA VAL A 22 -12.00 -0.26 4.26
C VAL A 22 -12.01 -1.48 5.18
N PRO A 23 -12.91 -1.54 6.19
CA PRO A 23 -12.92 -2.63 7.18
C PRO A 23 -13.09 -4.02 6.56
N GLU A 24 -13.81 -4.11 5.45
CA GLU A 24 -14.05 -5.36 4.71
C GLU A 24 -12.77 -5.90 4.06
N LEU A 25 -11.74 -5.05 3.92
CA LEU A 25 -10.43 -5.39 3.36
C LEU A 25 -9.30 -5.31 4.41
N ASP A 26 -9.62 -5.43 5.69
CA ASP A 26 -8.63 -5.61 6.77
C ASP A 26 -8.37 -7.11 6.95
N PHE A 27 -7.36 -7.61 6.26
CA PHE A 27 -7.06 -9.04 6.23
C PHE A 27 -5.91 -9.43 7.15
N VAL A 28 -6.09 -10.58 7.79
CA VAL A 28 -5.00 -11.34 8.39
C VAL A 28 -4.89 -12.71 7.72
N MET A 29 -3.67 -13.17 7.55
CA MET A 29 -3.39 -14.53 7.13
C MET A 29 -3.01 -15.36 8.35
N GLU A 30 -3.70 -16.47 8.55
CA GLU A 30 -3.43 -17.41 9.64
C GLU A 30 -2.84 -18.73 9.12
N LYS A 31 -1.92 -19.29 9.86
CA LYS A 31 -1.36 -20.62 9.64
C LYS A 31 -1.11 -21.30 10.98
N ASP A 32 -1.63 -22.50 11.15
CA ASP A 32 -1.46 -23.32 12.36
C ASP A 32 -1.84 -22.56 13.65
N GLY A 33 -2.94 -21.78 13.63
CA GLY A 33 -3.44 -20.99 14.75
C GLY A 33 -2.63 -19.72 15.05
N ARG A 34 -1.70 -19.32 14.16
CA ARG A 34 -0.87 -18.13 14.31
C ARG A 34 -1.09 -17.16 13.16
N ILE A 35 -1.25 -15.89 13.47
CA ILE A 35 -1.26 -14.83 12.45
C ILE A 35 0.15 -14.70 11.86
N ILE A 36 0.27 -14.85 10.56
CA ILE A 36 1.53 -14.83 9.81
C ILE A 36 1.63 -13.70 8.79
N GLY A 37 0.54 -12.99 8.54
CA GLY A 37 0.53 -11.86 7.61
C GLY A 37 -0.69 -10.98 7.78
N GLN A 38 -0.63 -9.79 7.22
CA GLN A 38 -1.74 -8.84 7.18
C GLN A 38 -1.65 -7.94 5.96
N ASN A 39 -2.80 -7.40 5.52
CA ASN A 39 -2.92 -6.37 4.49
C ASN A 39 -4.17 -5.54 4.74
N ILE A 40 -4.13 -4.25 4.46
CA ILE A 40 -5.28 -3.34 4.56
C ILE A 40 -5.41 -2.48 3.32
N PHE A 41 -6.59 -1.89 3.17
CA PHE A 41 -6.91 -0.97 2.07
C PHE A 41 -7.52 0.32 2.60
N VAL A 42 -7.26 1.40 1.87
CA VAL A 42 -7.78 2.74 2.13
C VAL A 42 -8.33 3.30 0.81
N ARG A 43 -9.51 3.91 0.84
CA ARG A 43 -10.07 4.61 -0.32
C ARG A 43 -9.27 5.86 -0.60
N THR A 44 -9.09 6.15 -1.88
CA THR A 44 -8.41 7.37 -2.35
C THR A 44 -8.88 7.68 -3.76
N VAL A 45 -8.30 8.72 -4.37
CA VAL A 45 -8.64 9.13 -5.74
C VAL A 45 -7.39 9.43 -6.55
N ILE A 46 -7.52 9.27 -7.86
CA ILE A 46 -6.67 9.94 -8.83
C ILE A 46 -7.35 11.26 -9.16
N LYS A 47 -6.65 12.38 -9.02
CA LYS A 47 -7.09 13.70 -9.50
C LYS A 47 -6.82 13.76 -11.00
N ALA A 48 -7.85 13.50 -11.79
CA ALA A 48 -7.72 13.50 -13.24
C ALA A 48 -7.46 14.91 -13.80
N ASP A 49 -6.72 14.99 -14.88
CA ASP A 49 -6.36 16.26 -15.54
C ASP A 49 -7.60 16.99 -16.11
N ASP A 50 -8.69 16.29 -16.31
CA ASP A 50 -9.99 16.84 -16.72
C ASP A 50 -10.85 17.35 -15.56
N GLY A 51 -10.33 17.28 -14.33
CA GLY A 51 -10.97 17.77 -13.11
C GLY A 51 -11.85 16.76 -12.37
N ARG A 52 -11.97 15.53 -12.87
CA ARG A 52 -12.68 14.45 -12.15
C ARG A 52 -11.85 13.86 -11.03
N ASP A 53 -12.52 13.43 -9.97
CA ASP A 53 -11.95 12.53 -8.97
C ASP A 53 -12.27 11.09 -9.36
N ILE A 54 -11.26 10.29 -9.71
CA ILE A 54 -11.43 8.88 -10.08
C ILE A 54 -11.24 8.04 -8.83
N PRO A 55 -12.29 7.39 -8.29
CA PRO A 55 -12.17 6.58 -7.08
C PRO A 55 -11.28 5.37 -7.30
N ILE A 56 -10.29 5.20 -6.44
CA ILE A 56 -9.42 4.04 -6.41
C ILE A 56 -9.19 3.62 -4.96
N MET A 57 -8.39 2.59 -4.75
CA MET A 57 -7.84 2.29 -3.43
C MET A 57 -6.31 2.29 -3.47
N THR A 58 -5.72 2.54 -2.31
CA THR A 58 -4.34 2.18 -2.02
C THR A 58 -4.32 1.04 -1.01
N MET A 59 -3.20 0.33 -0.88
CA MET A 59 -3.08 -0.80 0.03
C MET A 59 -1.79 -0.77 0.82
N GLY A 60 -1.81 -1.44 1.96
CA GLY A 60 -0.66 -1.55 2.86
C GLY A 60 -0.84 -0.76 4.15
N PRO A 61 0.01 -1.02 5.14
CA PRO A 61 1.15 -1.96 5.07
C PRO A 61 0.71 -3.40 4.80
N ILE A 62 1.45 -4.10 3.93
CA ILE A 62 1.33 -5.55 3.76
C ILE A 62 2.58 -6.23 4.31
N CYS A 63 2.41 -7.28 5.10
CA CYS A 63 3.54 -7.99 5.67
C CYS A 63 3.30 -9.50 5.80
N ILE A 64 4.41 -10.23 5.85
CA ILE A 64 4.45 -11.66 6.23
C ILE A 64 5.51 -11.82 7.32
N ALA A 65 5.24 -12.71 8.28
CA ALA A 65 6.16 -13.06 9.35
C ALA A 65 7.56 -13.36 8.79
N PRO A 66 8.64 -12.78 9.39
CA PRO A 66 9.98 -12.83 8.79
C PRO A 66 10.46 -14.24 8.45
N GLU A 67 10.17 -15.22 9.30
CA GLU A 67 10.55 -16.61 9.13
C GLU A 67 9.81 -17.34 8.00
N LEU A 68 8.71 -16.76 7.51
CA LEU A 68 7.89 -17.31 6.43
C LEU A 68 8.02 -16.53 5.12
N LYS A 69 8.92 -15.55 5.07
CA LYS A 69 9.21 -14.81 3.84
C LYS A 69 9.77 -15.73 2.74
N ARG A 70 9.54 -15.35 1.48
CA ARG A 70 9.99 -16.07 0.27
C ARG A 70 9.44 -17.49 0.10
N GLN A 71 8.34 -17.83 0.79
CA GLN A 71 7.63 -19.10 0.69
C GLN A 71 6.30 -18.98 -0.08
N GLY A 72 6.03 -17.84 -0.74
CA GLY A 72 4.82 -17.60 -1.53
C GLY A 72 3.65 -16.99 -0.77
N TYR A 73 3.66 -16.98 0.56
CA TYR A 73 2.53 -16.45 1.37
C TYR A 73 2.17 -15.00 1.05
N GLY A 74 3.18 -14.14 0.78
CA GLY A 74 2.92 -12.75 0.41
C GLY A 74 2.13 -12.61 -0.89
N LYS A 75 2.41 -13.48 -1.88
CA LYS A 75 1.65 -13.50 -3.14
C LYS A 75 0.22 -14.00 -2.92
N ILE A 76 0.04 -15.06 -2.12
CA ILE A 76 -1.28 -15.60 -1.79
C ILE A 76 -2.14 -14.53 -1.10
N LEU A 77 -1.58 -13.85 -0.08
CA LEU A 77 -2.29 -12.78 0.63
C LEU A 77 -2.65 -11.63 -0.32
N LEU A 78 -1.70 -11.20 -1.14
CA LEU A 78 -1.90 -10.12 -2.10
C LEU A 78 -2.99 -10.48 -3.11
N ASP A 79 -2.88 -11.61 -3.79
CA ASP A 79 -3.83 -12.01 -4.84
C ASP A 79 -5.26 -12.15 -4.27
N TYR A 80 -5.40 -12.77 -3.09
CA TYR A 80 -6.69 -12.85 -2.39
C TYR A 80 -7.25 -11.46 -2.06
N SER A 81 -6.40 -10.56 -1.55
CA SER A 81 -6.81 -9.20 -1.22
C SER A 81 -7.30 -8.42 -2.45
N LEU A 82 -6.61 -8.59 -3.60
CA LEU A 82 -7.00 -7.96 -4.86
C LEU A 82 -8.33 -8.50 -5.39
N GLU A 83 -8.56 -9.81 -5.29
CA GLU A 83 -9.83 -10.44 -5.64
C GLU A 83 -10.98 -9.83 -4.82
N LYS A 84 -10.81 -9.73 -3.50
CA LYS A 84 -11.82 -9.13 -2.61
C LYS A 84 -12.04 -7.64 -2.86
N ALA A 85 -10.98 -6.88 -3.16
CA ALA A 85 -11.12 -5.48 -3.57
C ALA A 85 -11.93 -5.35 -4.87
N THR A 86 -11.71 -6.25 -5.83
CA THR A 86 -12.48 -6.29 -7.09
C THR A 86 -13.97 -6.59 -6.83
N GLU A 87 -14.27 -7.57 -5.96
CA GLU A 87 -15.63 -7.92 -5.55
C GLU A 87 -16.37 -6.73 -4.90
N LEU A 88 -15.64 -5.85 -4.19
CA LEU A 88 -16.17 -4.60 -3.63
C LEU A 88 -16.28 -3.45 -4.65
N GLY A 89 -15.95 -3.70 -5.92
CA GLY A 89 -16.06 -2.70 -6.98
C GLY A 89 -14.87 -1.75 -7.09
N CYS A 90 -13.72 -2.06 -6.49
CA CYS A 90 -12.50 -1.30 -6.68
C CYS A 90 -12.03 -1.42 -8.13
N GLY A 91 -11.96 -0.29 -8.86
CA GLY A 91 -11.59 -0.27 -10.27
C GLY A 91 -10.09 -0.36 -10.50
N ALA A 92 -9.29 0.26 -9.62
CA ALA A 92 -7.84 0.26 -9.71
C ALA A 92 -7.19 0.47 -8.34
N ILE A 93 -5.92 0.08 -8.24
CA ILE A 93 -5.09 0.28 -7.05
C ILE A 93 -3.80 0.98 -7.45
N CYS A 94 -3.42 2.03 -6.69
CA CYS A 94 -2.14 2.72 -6.79
C CYS A 94 -1.45 2.76 -5.43
N PHE A 95 -0.15 2.53 -5.40
CA PHE A 95 0.66 2.61 -4.17
C PHE A 95 2.17 2.61 -4.48
N GLU A 96 3.00 2.88 -3.48
CA GLU A 96 4.45 2.76 -3.59
C GLU A 96 4.90 1.33 -3.27
N GLY A 97 5.65 0.71 -4.19
CA GLY A 97 6.07 -0.67 -4.03
C GLY A 97 7.27 -1.06 -4.89
N ASN A 98 7.79 -2.25 -4.62
CA ASN A 98 8.87 -2.82 -5.43
C ASN A 98 8.28 -3.68 -6.55
N ILE A 99 8.47 -3.27 -7.80
CA ILE A 99 7.95 -3.95 -8.99
C ILE A 99 8.41 -5.42 -9.11
N LEU A 100 9.60 -5.76 -8.58
CA LEU A 100 10.10 -7.13 -8.60
C LEU A 100 9.21 -8.11 -7.78
N PHE A 101 8.48 -7.58 -6.81
CA PHE A 101 7.52 -8.36 -6.05
C PHE A 101 6.12 -8.23 -6.64
N TYR A 102 5.61 -7.01 -6.76
CA TYR A 102 4.23 -6.73 -7.13
C TYR A 102 3.91 -7.00 -8.61
N GLY A 103 4.89 -6.90 -9.50
CA GLY A 103 4.73 -7.24 -10.92
C GLY A 103 4.29 -8.69 -11.16
N LYS A 104 4.60 -9.61 -10.23
CA LYS A 104 4.14 -11.02 -10.27
C LYS A 104 2.63 -11.16 -10.04
N SER A 105 1.98 -10.14 -9.52
CA SER A 105 0.52 -10.04 -9.35
C SER A 105 -0.11 -9.04 -10.33
N GLY A 106 0.63 -8.65 -11.38
CA GLY A 106 0.14 -7.86 -12.51
C GLY A 106 0.14 -6.35 -12.28
N PHE A 107 0.93 -5.85 -11.32
CA PHE A 107 1.19 -4.41 -11.22
C PHE A 107 2.25 -3.98 -12.23
N THR A 108 2.11 -2.76 -12.75
CA THR A 108 3.09 -2.08 -13.60
C THR A 108 3.38 -0.69 -13.02
N CYS A 109 4.32 0.04 -13.62
CA CYS A 109 4.52 1.44 -13.25
C CYS A 109 3.27 2.24 -13.59
N ALA A 110 2.83 3.11 -12.68
CA ALA A 110 1.61 3.91 -12.85
C ALA A 110 1.70 4.86 -14.05
N SER A 111 2.91 5.22 -14.46
CA SER A 111 3.18 6.01 -15.67
C SER A 111 2.68 5.33 -16.96
N GLU A 112 2.57 4.00 -16.99
CA GLU A 112 2.01 3.26 -18.14
C GLU A 112 0.51 3.55 -18.34
N TYR A 113 -0.18 3.96 -17.26
CA TYR A 113 -1.58 4.42 -17.28
C TYR A 113 -1.71 5.94 -17.39
N GLY A 114 -0.57 6.68 -17.54
CA GLY A 114 -0.60 8.15 -17.54
C GLY A 114 -0.84 8.79 -16.17
N ILE A 115 -0.64 8.02 -15.09
CA ILE A 115 -0.82 8.53 -13.72
C ILE A 115 0.54 8.95 -13.14
N ARG A 116 0.59 10.19 -12.64
CA ARG A 116 1.79 10.79 -12.03
C ARG A 116 1.70 10.69 -10.50
N TYR A 117 2.86 10.65 -9.87
CA TYR A 117 2.97 10.72 -8.42
C TYR A 117 3.09 12.18 -7.96
N HIS A 118 2.23 12.59 -7.03
CA HIS A 118 2.20 13.96 -6.53
C HIS A 118 3.54 14.42 -5.93
N GLY A 119 3.99 15.59 -6.35
CA GLY A 119 5.23 16.20 -5.86
C GLY A 119 6.50 15.58 -6.42
N LEU A 120 6.42 14.59 -7.32
CA LEU A 120 7.60 14.08 -8.02
C LEU A 120 7.89 14.98 -9.23
N PRO A 121 9.10 15.58 -9.33
CA PRO A 121 9.47 16.40 -10.49
C PRO A 121 9.41 15.61 -11.80
N GLU A 122 9.09 16.31 -12.89
CA GLU A 122 9.08 15.70 -14.21
C GLU A 122 10.47 15.17 -14.59
N GLY A 123 10.52 13.93 -15.09
CA GLY A 123 11.76 13.25 -15.47
C GLY A 123 12.46 12.49 -14.35
N GLU A 124 11.98 12.60 -13.11
CA GLU A 124 12.49 11.77 -12.00
C GLU A 124 11.96 10.33 -12.08
N ASP A 125 12.71 9.40 -11.48
CA ASP A 125 12.36 7.97 -11.48
C ASP A 125 11.11 7.69 -10.62
N ALA A 126 10.02 7.32 -11.30
CA ALA A 126 8.75 6.93 -10.69
C ALA A 126 8.57 5.39 -10.65
N SER A 127 9.60 4.60 -10.82
CA SER A 127 9.53 3.12 -10.87
C SER A 127 9.00 2.48 -9.58
N PHE A 128 9.03 3.22 -8.47
CA PHE A 128 8.46 2.82 -7.20
C PHE A 128 6.94 2.99 -7.12
N PHE A 129 6.35 3.79 -8.01
CA PHE A 129 4.92 4.07 -8.01
C PHE A 129 4.20 3.11 -8.97
N LEU A 130 3.40 2.25 -8.39
CA LEU A 130 2.78 1.13 -9.08
C LEU A 130 1.27 1.31 -9.19
N CYS A 131 0.72 0.80 -10.29
CA CYS A 131 -0.71 0.76 -10.55
C CYS A 131 -1.12 -0.61 -11.09
N LYS A 132 -2.36 -0.99 -10.80
CA LYS A 132 -3.05 -2.11 -11.43
C LYS A 132 -4.53 -1.80 -11.57
N GLU A 133 -5.06 -1.95 -12.79
CA GLU A 133 -6.49 -2.06 -13.00
C GLU A 133 -6.99 -3.40 -12.46
N LEU A 134 -8.09 -3.35 -11.72
CA LEU A 134 -8.83 -4.54 -11.28
C LEU A 134 -10.05 -4.78 -12.16
N ILE A 135 -10.65 -3.72 -12.69
CA ILE A 135 -11.73 -3.77 -13.66
C ILE A 135 -11.17 -3.30 -15.02
N PRO A 136 -11.13 -4.17 -16.04
CA PRO A 136 -10.55 -3.81 -17.34
C PRO A 136 -11.16 -2.54 -17.93
N GLY A 137 -10.31 -1.61 -18.37
CA GLY A 137 -10.71 -0.34 -18.97
C GLY A 137 -11.14 0.73 -17.96
N TYR A 138 -11.00 0.50 -16.68
CA TYR A 138 -11.37 1.49 -15.65
C TYR A 138 -10.60 2.79 -15.76
N LEU A 139 -9.35 2.71 -16.17
CA LEU A 139 -8.46 3.86 -16.35
C LEU A 139 -8.33 4.32 -17.81
N ASP A 140 -9.14 3.77 -18.74
CA ASP A 140 -9.10 4.16 -20.15
C ASP A 140 -9.35 5.66 -20.34
N GLY A 141 -8.38 6.34 -20.98
CA GLY A 141 -8.44 7.78 -21.22
C GLY A 141 -8.28 8.65 -19.98
N ILE A 142 -7.90 8.08 -18.85
CA ILE A 142 -7.60 8.82 -17.62
C ILE A 142 -6.11 9.15 -17.59
N THR A 143 -5.82 10.46 -17.44
CA THR A 143 -4.51 10.94 -17.00
C THR A 143 -4.70 11.80 -15.77
N GLY A 144 -3.71 11.81 -14.85
CA GLY A 144 -3.91 12.53 -13.60
C GLY A 144 -2.78 12.34 -12.61
N GLU A 145 -3.05 12.75 -11.38
CA GLU A 145 -2.09 12.71 -10.30
C GLU A 145 -2.65 11.94 -9.09
N TYR A 146 -1.81 11.10 -8.50
CA TYR A 146 -2.10 10.40 -7.25
C TYR A 146 -1.24 10.98 -6.13
N ALA A 147 -1.85 11.19 -4.98
CA ALA A 147 -1.16 11.52 -3.74
C ALA A 147 -1.41 10.43 -2.69
N THR A 148 -0.35 10.02 -2.00
CA THR A 148 -0.47 9.09 -0.87
C THR A 148 -1.35 9.69 0.22
N PRO A 149 -2.35 8.98 0.74
CA PRO A 149 -3.20 9.46 1.81
C PRO A 149 -2.42 9.86 3.06
N LYS A 150 -2.85 10.93 3.72
CA LYS A 150 -2.14 11.51 4.88
C LYS A 150 -1.88 10.52 6.00
N GLY A 151 -2.79 9.59 6.24
CA GLY A 151 -2.64 8.58 7.30
C GLY A 151 -1.36 7.75 7.21
N TYR A 152 -0.76 7.65 6.02
CA TYR A 152 0.55 6.98 5.83
C TYR A 152 1.73 7.77 6.41
N PHE A 153 1.57 9.07 6.64
CA PHE A 153 2.59 9.96 7.23
C PHE A 153 2.39 10.16 8.73
N ALA A 154 1.51 9.40 9.37
CA ALA A 154 1.14 9.55 10.79
C ALA A 154 2.34 9.53 11.74
N CYS A 155 3.40 8.79 11.44
CA CYS A 155 4.61 8.75 12.28
C CYS A 155 5.39 10.07 12.26
N ASP A 156 5.41 10.76 11.13
CA ASP A 156 6.09 12.04 10.97
C ASP A 156 5.24 13.19 11.52
N GLU A 157 3.91 13.08 11.41
CA GLU A 157 2.97 14.06 11.93
C GLU A 157 2.82 13.98 13.47
N ASN A 158 2.96 12.76 14.05
CA ASN A 158 2.77 12.51 15.48
C ASN A 158 3.94 11.72 16.10
N PRO A 159 5.17 12.25 16.11
CA PRO A 159 6.36 11.51 16.51
C PRO A 159 6.37 11.09 18.00
N GLU A 160 5.73 11.89 18.87
CA GLU A 160 5.63 11.57 20.31
C GLU A 160 4.67 10.40 20.56
N ASP A 161 3.50 10.42 19.93
CA ASP A 161 2.52 9.34 20.01
C ASP A 161 3.06 8.05 19.39
N PHE A 162 3.80 8.17 18.28
CA PHE A 162 4.48 7.05 17.67
C PHE A 162 5.51 6.43 18.63
N ALA A 163 6.36 7.24 19.25
CA ALA A 163 7.37 6.76 20.20
C ALA A 163 6.73 6.07 21.42
N ALA A 164 5.65 6.65 21.96
CA ALA A 164 4.90 6.06 23.06
C ALA A 164 4.26 4.72 22.68
N TYR A 165 3.69 4.63 21.49
CA TYR A 165 3.10 3.39 20.98
C TYR A 165 4.15 2.31 20.71
N GLU A 166 5.28 2.68 20.10
CA GLU A 166 6.39 1.76 19.83
C GLU A 166 6.94 1.17 21.13
N ALA A 167 7.03 1.95 22.20
CA ALA A 167 7.50 1.50 23.51
C ALA A 167 6.61 0.41 24.16
N THR A 168 5.39 0.21 23.69
CA THR A 168 4.51 -0.88 24.17
C THR A 168 4.85 -2.25 23.58
N PHE A 169 5.72 -2.30 22.57
CA PHE A 169 6.13 -3.55 21.91
C PHE A 169 7.52 -3.98 22.36
N PRO A 170 7.85 -5.28 22.30
CA PRO A 170 9.20 -5.75 22.50
C PRO A 170 10.18 -5.08 21.53
N TYR A 171 11.33 -4.63 22.05
CA TYR A 171 12.36 -4.03 21.22
C TYR A 171 12.76 -4.96 20.07
N LYS A 172 12.85 -4.39 18.87
CA LYS A 172 13.41 -5.04 17.68
C LYS A 172 14.40 -4.11 17.01
N GLU A 173 15.56 -4.66 16.65
CA GLU A 173 16.54 -3.91 15.88
C GLU A 173 15.96 -3.48 14.52
N LYS A 174 16.17 -2.20 14.20
CA LYS A 174 15.72 -1.59 12.93
C LYS A 174 16.77 -1.91 11.86
N ILE A 175 16.51 -2.93 11.06
CA ILE A 175 17.41 -3.39 9.99
C ILE A 175 16.90 -2.99 8.61
N LYS A 176 17.82 -2.67 7.70
CA LYS A 176 17.52 -2.52 6.27
C LYS A 176 17.58 -3.89 5.60
N LEU A 177 16.53 -4.25 4.90
CA LEU A 177 16.50 -5.50 4.11
C LEU A 177 16.66 -5.18 2.61
N PRO A 178 17.30 -6.07 1.83
CA PRO A 178 17.37 -5.90 0.38
C PRO A 178 15.98 -5.80 -0.26
N GLY A 179 15.79 -4.80 -1.13
CA GLY A 179 14.55 -4.58 -1.84
C GLY A 179 13.50 -3.76 -1.09
N GLN A 180 13.84 -3.19 0.05
CA GLN A 180 13.03 -2.15 0.66
C GLN A 180 13.22 -0.82 -0.06
N LEU A 181 12.13 -0.08 -0.28
CA LEU A 181 12.18 1.31 -0.74
C LEU A 181 12.83 2.17 0.36
N ILE A 182 13.78 3.01 -0.01
CA ILE A 182 14.53 3.86 0.92
C ILE A 182 14.03 5.30 0.82
#